data_dcd8ba44068ba9ec2e680db4573e13c1
#
_entry.id   dcd8ba44068ba9ec2e680db4573e13c1
#
_cell.length_a   1.000
_cell.length_b   1.000
_cell.length_c   1.000
_cell.angle_alpha   90.00
_cell.angle_beta   90.00
_cell.angle_gamma   90.00
#
_symmetry.space_group_name_H-M   'P 1'
#
loop_
_entity.id
_entity.type
_entity.pdbx_description
1 polymer ?
#
loop_
_entity_poly.entity_id
_entity_poly.type
_entity_poly.pdbx_seq_one_letter_code
_entity_poly.pdbx_strand_id
1 'polypeptide(L)'
;IVYGFGPSIKWKNLDFSFFFQGVAKTSFMVKDMHPFGDNSLRNVLSWIADERWSPDNQNTNATYPRLSRKTNANNTKLSTYWQRNGAFLKLKNAEIGYTHKNMRIYISGSNLLTFAPFKLWDPEQGGGSGLSYPTQRVFNIGFQMTINNK
;
A
#
# COMPACT_ATOMS: atom_id res chain seq x y z
N ILE A 1 13.75 4.70 -8.82
CA ILE A 1 13.89 6.11 -8.37
C ILE A 1 13.02 6.25 -7.13
N VAL A 2 13.64 6.65 -6.03
CA VAL A 2 12.92 7.01 -4.79
C VAL A 2 12.92 8.53 -4.69
N TYR A 3 11.79 9.12 -4.30
CA TYR A 3 11.64 10.56 -4.15
C TYR A 3 10.72 10.89 -2.97
N GLY A 4 10.89 12.08 -2.41
CA GLY A 4 10.02 12.59 -1.36
C GLY A 4 10.06 14.12 -1.30
N PHE A 5 8.95 14.68 -0.86
CA PHE A 5 8.81 16.12 -0.65
C PHE A 5 7.77 16.40 0.43
N GLY A 6 7.95 17.49 1.16
CA GLY A 6 7.01 17.86 2.21
C GLY A 6 7.29 19.25 2.74
N PRO A 7 6.45 20.25 2.43
CA PRO A 7 6.50 21.55 3.05
C PRO A 7 5.98 21.54 4.49
N SER A 8 6.47 22.50 5.26
CA SER A 8 5.92 22.90 6.53
C SER A 8 5.59 24.39 6.46
N ILE A 9 4.35 24.73 6.78
CA ILE A 9 3.81 26.08 6.65
C ILE A 9 3.31 26.52 8.03
N LYS A 10 3.72 27.69 8.46
CA LYS A 10 3.21 28.34 9.66
C LYS A 10 2.51 29.65 9.29
N TRP A 11 1.26 29.77 9.70
CA TRP A 11 0.46 30.97 9.51
C TRP A 11 -0.22 31.39 10.79
N LYS A 12 0.27 32.48 11.38
CA LYS A 12 -0.15 32.96 12.70
C LYS A 12 -0.01 31.85 13.75
N ASN A 13 -1.12 31.38 14.29
CA ASN A 13 -1.19 30.36 15.31
C ASN A 13 -1.37 28.93 14.76
N LEU A 14 -1.58 28.80 13.45
CA LEU A 14 -1.71 27.51 12.78
C LEU A 14 -0.39 27.07 12.17
N ASP A 15 -0.10 25.81 12.31
CA ASP A 15 0.99 25.13 11.58
C ASP A 15 0.44 23.91 10.86
N PHE A 16 0.94 23.68 9.69
CA PHE A 16 0.58 22.57 8.84
C PHE A 16 1.82 21.99 8.19
N SER A 17 1.98 20.69 8.26
CA SER A 17 3.03 19.97 7.56
C SER A 17 2.52 18.69 6.94
N PHE A 18 3.11 18.31 5.81
CA PHE A 18 2.87 17.01 5.23
C PHE A 18 4.13 16.48 4.53
N PHE A 19 4.20 15.17 4.37
CA PHE A 19 5.29 14.52 3.67
C PHE A 19 4.77 13.44 2.73
N PHE A 20 5.09 13.61 1.45
CA PHE A 20 4.89 12.61 0.42
C PHE A 20 6.18 11.85 0.16
N GLN A 21 6.06 10.55 0.01
CA GLN A 21 7.13 9.66 -0.44
C GLN A 21 6.62 8.81 -1.58
N GLY A 22 7.46 8.63 -2.58
CA GLY A 22 7.10 7.81 -3.73
C GLY A 22 8.29 7.04 -4.30
N VAL A 23 7.93 6.06 -5.11
CA VAL A 23 8.86 5.28 -5.92
C VAL A 23 8.37 5.25 -7.35
N ALA A 24 9.27 5.53 -8.29
CA ALA A 24 8.97 5.49 -9.71
C ALA A 24 9.93 4.55 -10.45
N LYS A 25 9.55 4.11 -11.64
CA LYS A 25 10.34 3.22 -12.50
C LYS A 25 10.78 1.95 -11.76
N THR A 26 9.86 1.32 -11.07
CA THR A 26 10.07 0.06 -10.37
C THR A 26 8.99 -0.94 -10.75
N SER A 27 9.35 -2.20 -10.73
CA SER A 27 8.43 -3.32 -10.90
C SER A 27 8.76 -4.40 -9.89
N PHE A 28 7.78 -5.22 -9.58
CA PHE A 28 7.94 -6.39 -8.75
C PHE A 28 7.11 -7.56 -9.29
N MET A 29 7.41 -8.76 -8.78
CA MET A 29 6.72 -9.98 -9.16
C MET A 29 5.70 -10.37 -8.10
N VAL A 30 4.46 -10.63 -8.53
CA VAL A 30 3.48 -11.34 -7.71
C VAL A 30 3.90 -12.81 -7.67
N LYS A 31 4.10 -13.35 -6.46
CA LYS A 31 4.56 -14.72 -6.24
C LYS A 31 3.70 -15.37 -5.16
N ASP A 32 3.75 -16.69 -5.11
CA ASP A 32 3.26 -17.52 -3.99
C ASP A 32 1.77 -17.35 -3.65
N MET A 33 1.05 -16.58 -4.45
CA MET A 33 -0.41 -16.44 -4.38
C MET A 33 -1.12 -17.29 -5.42
N HIS A 34 -0.48 -18.35 -5.87
CA HIS A 34 -1.11 -19.19 -6.85
C HIS A 34 -1.90 -20.32 -6.17
N PRO A 35 -3.19 -20.29 -6.31
CA PRO A 35 -4.03 -21.42 -5.94
C PRO A 35 -3.93 -22.56 -6.96
N PHE A 36 -2.83 -22.62 -7.69
CA PHE A 36 -2.67 -23.51 -8.85
C PHE A 36 -1.91 -24.75 -8.47
N GLY A 37 -2.58 -25.62 -7.71
CA GLY A 37 -2.17 -26.98 -7.57
C GLY A 37 -0.75 -27.19 -7.06
N ASP A 38 -0.53 -26.83 -5.83
CA ASP A 38 0.63 -27.31 -5.08
C ASP A 38 0.29 -28.62 -4.31
N ASN A 39 -0.81 -29.27 -4.67
CA ASN A 39 -1.43 -30.38 -3.93
C ASN A 39 -1.82 -30.02 -2.49
N SER A 40 -1.78 -28.75 -2.10
CA SER A 40 -2.27 -28.31 -0.82
C SER A 40 -3.78 -28.11 -0.86
N LEU A 41 -4.45 -28.42 0.23
CA LEU A 41 -5.88 -28.18 0.42
C LEU A 41 -6.12 -26.74 0.89
N ARG A 42 -5.39 -25.76 0.32
CA ARG A 42 -5.54 -24.37 0.67
C ARG A 42 -6.78 -23.77 0.03
N ASN A 43 -7.44 -22.92 0.80
CA ASN A 43 -8.49 -22.07 0.27
C ASN A 43 -7.91 -20.96 -0.61
N VAL A 44 -8.72 -20.49 -1.53
CA VAL A 44 -8.42 -19.39 -2.44
C VAL A 44 -9.07 -18.12 -1.87
N LEU A 45 -8.37 -16.99 -1.97
CA LEU A 45 -8.97 -15.71 -1.64
C LEU A 45 -10.08 -15.38 -2.65
N SER A 46 -11.21 -14.83 -2.18
CA SER A 46 -12.40 -14.58 -3.00
C SER A 46 -12.08 -13.76 -4.25
N TRP A 47 -11.32 -12.68 -4.12
CA TRP A 47 -10.95 -11.83 -5.24
C TRP A 47 -10.08 -12.54 -6.31
N ILE A 48 -9.26 -13.54 -5.94
CA ILE A 48 -8.55 -14.40 -6.92
C ILE A 48 -9.56 -15.29 -7.66
N ALA A 49 -10.53 -15.83 -6.91
CA ALA A 49 -11.58 -16.65 -7.49
C ALA A 49 -12.46 -15.85 -8.45
N ASP A 50 -12.74 -14.60 -8.14
CA ASP A 50 -13.62 -13.74 -8.94
C ASP A 50 -12.90 -13.20 -10.19
N GLU A 51 -11.63 -12.86 -10.09
CA GLU A 51 -10.84 -12.28 -11.19
C GLU A 51 -10.07 -13.31 -12.02
N ARG A 52 -10.31 -14.60 -11.83
CA ARG A 52 -9.68 -15.65 -12.64
C ARG A 52 -10.32 -15.78 -14.01
N TRP A 53 -9.57 -16.29 -14.95
CA TRP A 53 -10.16 -16.84 -16.16
C TRP A 53 -10.92 -18.15 -15.85
N SER A 54 -12.11 -18.33 -16.39
CA SER A 54 -12.86 -19.61 -16.33
C SER A 54 -13.63 -19.83 -17.63
N PRO A 55 -14.08 -21.05 -17.92
CA PRO A 55 -14.96 -21.30 -19.06
C PRO A 55 -16.26 -20.48 -19.02
N ASP A 56 -16.77 -20.20 -17.82
CA ASP A 56 -17.99 -19.43 -17.61
C ASP A 56 -17.74 -17.91 -17.62
N ASN A 57 -16.48 -17.50 -17.43
CA ASN A 57 -16.03 -16.11 -17.51
C ASN A 57 -14.72 -16.04 -18.28
N GLN A 58 -14.82 -15.99 -19.63
CA GLN A 58 -13.68 -15.98 -20.55
C GLN A 58 -13.03 -14.60 -20.68
N ASN A 59 -12.73 -13.96 -19.55
CA ASN A 59 -12.08 -12.66 -19.53
C ASN A 59 -10.62 -12.80 -20.00
N THR A 60 -10.31 -12.27 -21.17
CA THR A 60 -8.94 -12.27 -21.73
C THR A 60 -7.95 -11.42 -20.94
N ASN A 61 -8.46 -10.50 -20.12
CA ASN A 61 -7.67 -9.62 -19.22
C ASN A 61 -7.70 -10.10 -17.75
N ALA A 62 -8.05 -11.36 -17.52
CA ALA A 62 -8.09 -11.92 -16.18
C ALA A 62 -6.74 -11.76 -15.46
N THR A 63 -6.80 -11.30 -14.22
CA THR A 63 -5.60 -11.12 -13.37
C THR A 63 -4.95 -12.46 -13.03
N TYR A 64 -5.75 -13.53 -12.98
CA TYR A 64 -5.32 -14.89 -12.66
C TYR A 64 -5.73 -15.90 -13.74
N PRO A 65 -4.89 -16.89 -14.01
CA PRO A 65 -5.25 -17.98 -14.89
C PRO A 65 -6.29 -18.90 -14.23
N ARG A 66 -6.76 -19.88 -14.99
CA ARG A 66 -7.70 -20.91 -14.52
C ARG A 66 -7.15 -21.62 -13.29
N LEU A 67 -8.00 -21.78 -12.28
CA LEU A 67 -7.69 -22.58 -11.10
C LEU A 67 -7.55 -24.07 -11.47
N SER A 68 -6.62 -24.76 -10.84
CA SER A 68 -6.38 -26.20 -11.05
C SER A 68 -6.00 -26.89 -9.75
N ARG A 69 -6.43 -28.13 -9.59
CA ARG A 69 -6.06 -28.97 -8.42
C ARG A 69 -4.65 -29.51 -8.53
N LYS A 70 -4.13 -29.68 -9.73
CA LYS A 70 -2.76 -30.12 -10.00
C LYS A 70 -1.88 -28.95 -10.37
N THR A 71 -0.62 -29.02 -9.98
CA THR A 71 0.36 -27.99 -10.34
C THR A 71 0.45 -27.86 -11.85
N ASN A 72 0.27 -26.65 -12.34
CA ASN A 72 0.56 -26.29 -13.71
C ASN A 72 1.86 -25.48 -13.74
N ALA A 73 2.95 -26.13 -14.10
CA ALA A 73 4.27 -25.50 -14.12
C ALA A 73 4.33 -24.25 -15.01
N ASN A 74 3.52 -24.21 -16.08
CA ASN A 74 3.46 -23.04 -16.95
C ASN A 74 2.84 -21.83 -16.22
N ASN A 75 1.81 -22.03 -15.42
CA ASN A 75 1.14 -20.96 -14.69
C ASN A 75 1.96 -20.42 -13.50
N THR A 76 2.82 -21.27 -12.93
CA THR A 76 3.68 -20.91 -11.80
C THR A 76 5.05 -20.39 -12.21
N LYS A 77 5.41 -20.54 -13.50
CA LYS A 77 6.67 -20.08 -14.02
C LYS A 77 6.80 -18.57 -13.96
N LEU A 78 7.95 -18.10 -13.50
CA LEU A 78 8.27 -16.69 -13.45
C LEU A 78 8.25 -16.09 -14.86
N SER A 79 7.38 -15.12 -15.09
CA SER A 79 7.17 -14.50 -16.41
C SER A 79 6.67 -13.07 -16.26
N THR A 80 6.65 -12.32 -17.35
CA THR A 80 6.09 -10.96 -17.40
C THR A 80 4.61 -10.91 -17.03
N TYR A 81 3.90 -12.04 -17.15
CA TYR A 81 2.51 -12.15 -16.68
C TYR A 81 2.37 -11.81 -15.19
N TRP A 82 3.35 -12.15 -14.37
CA TRP A 82 3.35 -11.89 -12.92
C TRP A 82 4.02 -10.58 -12.55
N GLN A 83 4.59 -9.87 -13.53
CA GLN A 83 5.21 -8.57 -13.28
C GLN A 83 4.14 -7.48 -13.13
N ARG A 84 4.29 -6.66 -12.11
CA ARG A 84 3.40 -5.52 -11.83
C ARG A 84 4.20 -4.23 -11.70
N ASN A 85 3.57 -3.13 -12.10
CA ASN A 85 4.14 -1.81 -11.86
C ASN A 85 4.10 -1.51 -10.36
N GLY A 86 5.27 -1.33 -9.77
CA GLY A 86 5.45 -1.05 -8.35
C GLY A 86 5.54 0.44 -8.02
N ALA A 87 5.31 1.33 -8.97
CA ALA A 87 5.34 2.76 -8.73
C ALA A 87 4.19 3.20 -7.80
N PHE A 88 4.49 4.10 -6.89
CA PHE A 88 3.48 4.69 -5.99
C PHE A 88 3.88 6.08 -5.51
N LEU A 89 2.89 6.82 -5.05
CA LEU A 89 3.04 8.04 -4.26
C LEU A 89 2.17 7.91 -3.01
N LYS A 90 2.74 8.16 -1.84
CA LYS A 90 2.10 7.96 -0.55
C LYS A 90 2.18 9.21 0.30
N LEU A 91 1.06 9.65 0.86
CA LEU A 91 1.06 10.64 1.93
C LEU A 91 1.44 9.91 3.22
N LYS A 92 2.73 9.98 3.55
CA LYS A 92 3.32 9.27 4.69
C LYS A 92 2.95 9.91 6.00
N ASN A 93 3.02 11.22 6.08
CA ASN A 93 2.68 11.97 7.28
C ASN A 93 1.96 13.25 6.91
N ALA A 94 1.00 13.64 7.74
CA ALA A 94 0.42 14.98 7.74
C ALA A 94 0.10 15.36 9.18
N GLU A 95 0.29 16.64 9.49
CA GLU A 95 0.00 17.20 10.80
C GLU A 95 -0.56 18.60 10.66
N ILE A 96 -1.55 18.92 11.47
CA ILE A 96 -2.08 20.28 11.65
C ILE A 96 -2.07 20.60 13.14
N GLY A 97 -1.48 21.72 13.50
CA GLY A 97 -1.36 22.20 14.88
C GLY A 97 -1.92 23.61 15.05
N TYR A 98 -2.41 23.89 16.24
CA TYR A 98 -2.81 25.22 16.69
C TYR A 98 -2.09 25.59 17.98
N THR A 99 -1.37 26.69 17.97
CA THR A 99 -0.61 27.19 19.11
C THR A 99 -1.28 28.42 19.71
N HIS A 100 -1.59 28.38 20.99
CA HIS A 100 -2.08 29.52 21.75
C HIS A 100 -1.19 29.75 22.99
N LYS A 101 -0.50 30.88 23.04
CA LYS A 101 0.49 31.18 24.10
C LYS A 101 1.50 30.05 24.22
N ASN A 102 1.52 29.36 25.35
CA ASN A 102 2.45 28.29 25.70
C ASN A 102 1.90 26.89 25.39
N MET A 103 0.72 26.78 24.81
CA MET A 103 0.04 25.51 24.54
C MET A 103 -0.10 25.29 23.04
N ARG A 104 0.14 24.05 22.60
CA ARG A 104 -0.12 23.60 21.23
C ARG A 104 -0.96 22.33 21.26
N ILE A 105 -2.03 22.32 20.50
CA ILE A 105 -2.84 21.13 20.24
C ILE A 105 -2.62 20.76 18.77
N TYR A 106 -2.46 19.48 18.47
CA TYR A 106 -2.27 19.03 17.09
C TYR A 106 -2.95 17.71 16.81
N ILE A 107 -3.27 17.49 15.55
CA ILE A 107 -3.73 16.22 15.00
C ILE A 107 -2.71 15.82 13.96
N SER A 108 -2.26 14.57 14.01
CA SER A 108 -1.35 14.01 13.01
C SER A 108 -1.83 12.66 12.52
N GLY A 109 -1.39 12.29 11.35
CA GLY A 109 -1.66 10.98 10.79
C GLY A 109 -0.51 10.44 9.97
N SER A 110 -0.40 9.12 9.92
CA SER A 110 0.58 8.43 9.08
C SER A 110 -0.07 7.43 8.13
N ASN A 111 0.58 7.23 6.97
CA ASN A 111 0.12 6.35 5.88
C ASN A 111 -1.30 6.68 5.40
N LEU A 112 -1.62 7.96 5.25
CA LEU A 112 -2.99 8.45 5.04
C LEU A 112 -3.56 8.11 3.68
N LEU A 113 -2.77 8.30 2.61
CA LEU A 113 -3.22 8.08 1.23
C LEU A 113 -2.15 7.34 0.43
N THR A 114 -2.58 6.48 -0.47
CA THR A 114 -1.71 5.77 -1.41
C THR A 114 -2.26 5.88 -2.82
N PHE A 115 -1.46 6.43 -3.72
CA PHE A 115 -1.74 6.51 -5.15
C PHE A 115 -0.81 5.54 -5.87
N ALA A 116 -1.35 4.50 -6.47
CA ALA A 116 -0.59 3.48 -7.18
C ALA A 116 -1.43 2.83 -8.29
N PRO A 117 -0.81 2.38 -9.39
CA PRO A 117 -1.49 1.53 -10.37
C PRO A 117 -1.85 0.16 -9.79
N PHE A 118 -0.98 -0.37 -8.94
CA PHE A 118 -1.19 -1.65 -8.26
C PHE A 118 -2.18 -1.50 -7.10
N LYS A 119 -3.20 -2.39 -7.03
CA LYS A 119 -4.34 -2.27 -6.12
C LYS A 119 -4.56 -3.49 -5.21
N LEU A 120 -3.81 -4.58 -5.41
CA LEU A 120 -4.07 -5.82 -4.66
C LEU A 120 -3.66 -5.73 -3.19
N TRP A 121 -2.54 -5.04 -2.90
CA TRP A 121 -2.07 -4.71 -1.56
C TRP A 121 -1.26 -3.41 -1.58
N ASP A 122 -0.76 -2.99 -0.43
CA ASP A 122 0.07 -1.79 -0.34
C ASP A 122 1.36 -1.98 -1.15
N PRO A 123 1.60 -1.17 -2.21
CA PRO A 123 2.76 -1.34 -3.09
C PRO A 123 4.11 -1.16 -2.36
N GLU A 124 4.13 -0.53 -1.20
CA GLU A 124 5.33 -0.39 -0.37
C GLU A 124 5.83 -1.74 0.17
N GLN A 125 4.96 -2.74 0.28
CA GLN A 125 5.34 -4.10 0.64
C GLN A 125 6.13 -4.81 -0.48
N GLY A 126 6.09 -4.26 -1.70
CA GLY A 126 6.76 -4.86 -2.85
C GLY A 126 6.10 -6.11 -3.37
N GLY A 127 6.90 -6.99 -3.97
CA GLY A 127 6.45 -8.26 -4.53
C GLY A 127 6.22 -9.34 -3.48
N GLY A 128 5.75 -10.50 -3.94
CA GLY A 128 5.46 -11.65 -3.08
C GLY A 128 4.00 -12.06 -3.13
N SER A 129 3.49 -12.55 -2.01
CA SER A 129 2.14 -13.10 -1.89
C SER A 129 1.08 -12.07 -1.47
N GLY A 130 1.47 -10.88 -1.02
CA GLY A 130 0.56 -9.90 -0.42
C GLY A 130 -0.02 -10.30 0.95
N LEU A 131 0.43 -11.42 1.51
CA LEU A 131 -0.03 -11.91 2.81
C LEU A 131 0.79 -11.37 3.99
N SER A 132 1.62 -10.36 3.74
CA SER A 132 2.33 -9.65 4.79
C SER A 132 1.38 -8.80 5.63
N TYR A 133 1.79 -8.45 6.84
CA TYR A 133 1.00 -7.59 7.70
C TYR A 133 0.74 -6.24 7.00
N PRO A 134 -0.52 -5.80 6.88
CA PRO A 134 -0.84 -4.58 6.14
C PRO A 134 -0.29 -3.34 6.84
N THR A 135 0.18 -2.38 6.05
CA THR A 135 0.62 -1.08 6.55
C THR A 135 -0.55 -0.35 7.21
N GLN A 136 -0.39 -0.03 8.49
CA GLN A 136 -1.45 0.62 9.27
C GLN A 136 -1.53 2.12 8.95
N ARG A 137 -2.76 2.62 8.97
CA ARG A 137 -3.07 4.04 9.03
C ARG A 137 -3.28 4.43 10.48
N VAL A 138 -2.52 5.42 10.94
CA VAL A 138 -2.54 5.85 12.35
C VAL A 138 -2.95 7.31 12.41
N PHE A 139 -3.83 7.63 13.35
CA PHE A 139 -4.23 9.01 13.70
C PHE A 139 -3.89 9.28 15.16
N ASN A 140 -3.31 10.43 15.44
CA ASN A 140 -2.95 10.85 16.77
C ASN A 140 -3.50 12.25 17.04
N ILE A 141 -3.89 12.46 18.28
CA ILE A 141 -4.17 13.79 18.83
C ILE A 141 -3.14 14.03 19.92
N GLY A 142 -2.48 15.18 19.89
CA GLY A 142 -1.44 15.51 20.85
C GLY A 142 -1.62 16.91 21.43
N PHE A 143 -1.07 17.07 22.63
CA PHE A 143 -1.01 18.33 23.37
C PHE A 143 0.41 18.56 23.85
N GLN A 144 0.91 19.77 23.66
CA GLN A 144 2.22 20.23 24.14
C GLN A 144 2.05 21.50 24.95
N MET A 145 2.77 21.62 26.05
CA MET A 145 2.80 22.82 26.89
C MET A 145 4.25 23.18 27.23
N THR A 146 4.62 24.42 27.01
CA THR A 146 5.95 24.94 27.39
C THR A 146 5.83 25.65 28.73
N ILE A 147 6.55 25.17 29.73
CA ILE A 147 6.61 25.78 31.05
C ILE A 147 7.89 26.62 31.12
N ASN A 148 7.76 27.94 31.11
CA ASN A 148 8.87 28.84 31.33
C ASN A 148 9.07 29.04 32.84
N ASN A 149 10.07 28.43 33.44
CA ASN A 149 10.55 28.85 34.76
C ASN A 149 11.27 30.19 34.58
N LYS A 150 10.66 31.26 35.13
CA LYS A 150 11.36 32.54 35.31
C LYS A 150 12.29 32.44 36.53
#